data_6b5655c4f3b06890a4b7a6d097a6b4ee
#
_entry.id   6b5655c4f3b06890a4b7a6d097a6b4ee
#
_cell.length_a   1.000
_cell.length_b   1.000
_cell.length_c   1.000
_cell.angle_alpha   90.00
_cell.angle_beta   90.00
_cell.angle_gamma   90.00
#
_symmetry.space_group_name_H-M   'P 1'
#
loop_
_entity.id
_entity.type
_entity.pdbx_description
1 polymer ?
#
loop_
_entity_poly.entity_id
_entity_poly.type
_entity_poly.pdbx_seq_one_letter_code
_entity_poly.pdbx_strand_id
1 'polypeptide(L)'
;MTHRNVFDALKKRGGQIDETELDEFWATLPPASIEFMIGEWQGGEFQTGHRANGFMKRLNWFGKTFHSADDAKPLVCLDADGNKFSNTEAMNGEASLWLEEFRGETTASMVYDGRPVHDHFKVIDERAVLGIMNGKGAIDHTAAGPKYLYFYLERV
;
A
#
# COMPACT_ATOMS: atom_id res chain seq x y z
N MET A 1 -19.61 12.31 7.17
CA MET A 1 -18.96 10.98 7.32
C MET A 1 -17.44 11.18 7.35
N THR A 2 -16.77 10.59 8.32
CA THR A 2 -15.32 10.71 8.45
C THR A 2 -14.59 9.84 7.42
N HIS A 3 -13.32 10.13 7.17
CA HIS A 3 -12.49 9.25 6.32
C HIS A 3 -12.41 7.85 6.89
N ARG A 4 -12.33 7.71 8.23
CA ARG A 4 -12.37 6.41 8.91
C ARG A 4 -13.65 5.64 8.59
N ASN A 5 -14.79 6.31 8.63
CA ASN A 5 -16.06 5.65 8.34
C ASN A 5 -16.13 5.13 6.90
N VAL A 6 -15.63 5.91 5.94
CA VAL A 6 -15.56 5.48 4.54
C VAL A 6 -14.65 4.28 4.40
N PHE A 7 -13.46 4.34 5.02
CA PHE A 7 -12.49 3.25 4.99
C PHE A 7 -13.06 1.97 5.60
N ASP A 8 -13.69 2.06 6.76
CA ASP A 8 -14.27 0.89 7.43
C ASP A 8 -15.38 0.26 6.59
N ALA A 9 -16.18 1.08 5.94
CA ALA A 9 -17.24 0.61 5.02
C ALA A 9 -16.64 -0.13 3.81
N LEU A 10 -15.58 0.41 3.23
CA LEU A 10 -14.88 -0.24 2.11
C LEU A 10 -14.28 -1.59 2.52
N LYS A 11 -13.65 -1.66 3.70
CA LYS A 11 -13.10 -2.93 4.20
C LYS A 11 -14.16 -3.99 4.45
N LYS A 12 -15.32 -3.59 4.94
CA LYS A 12 -16.42 -4.52 5.25
C LYS A 12 -17.12 -5.04 4.01
N ARG A 13 -17.03 -4.31 2.91
CA ARG A 13 -17.67 -4.73 1.67
C ARG A 13 -17.00 -5.99 1.15
N GLY A 14 -17.75 -7.07 1.01
CA GLY A 14 -17.24 -8.28 0.39
C GLY A 14 -17.14 -8.13 -1.13
N GLY A 15 -16.23 -8.89 -1.75
CA GLY A 15 -16.10 -8.92 -3.19
C GLY A 15 -15.27 -7.77 -3.77
N GLN A 16 -15.45 -7.55 -5.07
CA GLN A 16 -14.65 -6.63 -5.84
C GLN A 16 -15.16 -5.19 -5.69
N ILE A 17 -14.22 -4.26 -5.50
CA ILE A 17 -14.50 -2.82 -5.40
C ILE A 17 -14.08 -2.17 -6.71
N ASP A 18 -14.90 -1.24 -7.20
CA ASP A 18 -14.58 -0.45 -8.39
C ASP A 18 -13.44 0.52 -8.07
N GLU A 19 -12.44 0.59 -8.96
CA GLU A 19 -11.31 1.51 -8.80
C GLU A 19 -11.76 2.96 -8.73
N THR A 20 -12.80 3.35 -9.44
CA THR A 20 -13.34 4.72 -9.42
C THR A 20 -13.69 5.13 -7.99
N GLU A 21 -14.28 4.23 -7.22
CA GLU A 21 -14.66 4.50 -5.84
C GLU A 21 -13.42 4.69 -4.95
N LEU A 22 -12.39 3.90 -5.16
CA LEU A 22 -11.12 4.05 -4.45
C LEU A 22 -10.38 5.32 -4.87
N ASP A 23 -10.44 5.68 -6.15
CA ASP A 23 -9.85 6.92 -6.65
C ASP A 23 -10.53 8.16 -6.08
N GLU A 24 -11.84 8.13 -5.95
CA GLU A 24 -12.61 9.20 -5.30
C GLU A 24 -12.23 9.34 -3.83
N PHE A 25 -12.09 8.22 -3.13
CA PHE A 25 -11.63 8.21 -1.74
C PHE A 25 -10.22 8.79 -1.62
N TRP A 26 -9.29 8.31 -2.45
CA TRP A 26 -7.92 8.83 -2.50
C TRP A 26 -7.88 10.35 -2.66
N ALA A 27 -8.70 10.88 -3.56
CA ALA A 27 -8.73 12.31 -3.85
C ALA A 27 -9.13 13.17 -2.64
N THR A 28 -9.89 12.61 -1.69
CA THR A 28 -10.31 13.32 -0.49
C THR A 28 -9.27 13.34 0.63
N LEU A 29 -8.25 12.48 0.55
CA LEU A 29 -7.30 12.29 1.65
C LEU A 29 -6.15 13.31 1.55
N PRO A 30 -5.60 13.74 2.70
CA PRO A 30 -4.39 14.58 2.69
C PRO A 30 -3.14 13.75 2.43
N PRO A 31 -2.10 14.35 1.82
CA PRO A 31 -0.80 13.71 1.67
C PRO A 31 -0.19 13.30 3.01
N ALA A 32 0.67 12.29 2.96
CA ALA A 32 1.44 11.84 4.12
C ALA A 32 2.85 12.42 4.10
N SER A 33 3.40 12.71 5.27
CA SER A 33 4.83 13.03 5.42
C SER A 33 5.63 11.75 5.63
N ILE A 34 6.94 11.83 5.42
CA ILE A 34 7.83 10.70 5.72
C ILE A 34 7.77 10.37 7.22
N GLU A 35 7.80 11.40 8.08
CA GLU A 35 7.74 11.21 9.54
C GLU A 35 6.47 10.50 9.96
N PHE A 36 5.36 10.80 9.32
CA PHE A 36 4.08 10.13 9.61
C PHE A 36 4.17 8.63 9.34
N MET A 37 4.91 8.23 8.31
CA MET A 37 5.00 6.82 7.92
C MET A 37 5.89 5.99 8.85
N ILE A 38 6.78 6.60 9.62
CA ILE A 38 7.68 5.87 10.50
C ILE A 38 6.89 5.06 11.53
N GLY A 39 7.22 3.78 11.66
CA GLY A 39 6.56 2.87 12.60
C GLY A 39 6.23 1.53 11.96
N GLU A 40 5.44 0.75 12.69
CA GLU A 40 5.03 -0.59 12.31
C GLU A 40 3.57 -0.58 11.89
N TRP A 41 3.28 -1.23 10.76
CA TRP A 41 1.96 -1.21 10.13
C TRP A 41 1.51 -2.61 9.74
N GLN A 42 0.24 -2.90 9.98
CA GLN A 42 -0.43 -4.09 9.46
C GLN A 42 -1.15 -3.72 8.17
N GLY A 43 -1.06 -4.59 7.16
CA GLY A 43 -1.58 -4.29 5.85
C GLY A 43 -2.74 -5.19 5.41
N GLY A 44 -3.45 -4.70 4.42
CA GLY A 44 -4.46 -5.46 3.69
C GLY A 44 -4.66 -4.86 2.32
N GLU A 45 -5.29 -5.61 1.40
CA GLU A 45 -5.52 -5.10 0.06
C GLU A 45 -7.00 -5.01 -0.27
N PHE A 46 -7.33 -4.15 -1.24
CA PHE A 46 -8.65 -4.10 -1.83
C PHE A 46 -8.68 -4.94 -3.10
N GLN A 47 -9.73 -5.71 -3.28
CA GLN A 47 -9.93 -6.53 -4.47
C GLN A 47 -10.56 -5.68 -5.58
N THR A 48 -9.81 -5.41 -6.63
CA THR A 48 -10.26 -4.61 -7.77
C THR A 48 -10.21 -5.35 -9.09
N GLY A 49 -9.72 -6.59 -9.07
CA GLY A 49 -9.45 -7.36 -10.28
C GLY A 49 -8.06 -7.13 -10.85
N HIS A 50 -7.17 -6.47 -10.11
CA HIS A 50 -5.76 -6.36 -10.51
C HIS A 50 -5.11 -7.75 -10.51
N ARG A 51 -4.25 -8.02 -11.52
CA ARG A 51 -3.61 -9.33 -11.68
C ARG A 51 -2.83 -9.79 -10.45
N ALA A 52 -2.34 -8.87 -9.62
CA ALA A 52 -1.58 -9.19 -8.43
C ALA A 52 -2.45 -9.37 -7.17
N ASN A 53 -3.78 -9.18 -7.27
CA ASN A 53 -4.65 -9.46 -6.13
C ASN A 53 -4.49 -10.91 -5.67
N GLY A 54 -4.35 -11.11 -4.36
CA GLY A 54 -4.13 -12.41 -3.75
C GLY A 54 -2.66 -12.78 -3.56
N PHE A 55 -1.72 -12.09 -4.23
CA PHE A 55 -0.30 -12.38 -4.09
C PHE A 55 0.21 -12.17 -2.66
N MET A 56 -0.21 -11.07 -2.03
CA MET A 56 0.19 -10.76 -0.65
C MET A 56 -0.30 -11.81 0.34
N LYS A 57 -1.51 -12.32 0.14
CA LYS A 57 -2.06 -13.40 0.97
C LYS A 57 -1.23 -14.68 0.84
N ARG A 58 -0.81 -15.01 -0.37
CA ARG A 58 0.04 -16.20 -0.61
C ARG A 58 1.41 -16.08 0.05
N LEU A 59 1.90 -14.86 0.26
CA LEU A 59 3.16 -14.60 0.96
C LEU A 59 3.00 -14.58 2.48
N ASN A 60 1.78 -14.71 3.01
CA ASN A 60 1.47 -14.48 4.42
C ASN A 60 1.93 -13.08 4.86
N TRP A 61 1.66 -12.08 4.03
CA TRP A 61 2.05 -10.71 4.30
C TRP A 61 1.33 -10.17 5.53
N PHE A 62 2.12 -9.68 6.50
CA PHE A 62 1.61 -8.98 7.68
C PHE A 62 1.46 -7.50 7.42
N GLY A 63 2.49 -6.88 6.88
CA GLY A 63 2.48 -5.44 6.65
C GLY A 63 3.86 -4.89 6.32
N LYS A 64 4.05 -3.62 6.69
CA LYS A 64 5.28 -2.90 6.43
C LYS A 64 5.81 -2.30 7.73
N THR A 65 7.14 -2.22 7.84
CA THR A 65 7.80 -1.53 8.95
C THR A 65 8.76 -0.49 8.39
N PHE A 66 8.61 0.75 8.84
CA PHE A 66 9.48 1.85 8.44
C PHE A 66 10.29 2.27 9.66
N HIS A 67 11.56 1.90 9.71
CA HIS A 67 12.46 2.28 10.80
C HIS A 67 13.00 3.70 10.59
N SER A 68 13.28 4.04 9.35
CA SER A 68 13.73 5.36 8.89
C SER A 68 13.43 5.49 7.40
N ALA A 69 13.72 6.64 6.81
CA ALA A 69 13.56 6.82 5.37
C ALA A 69 14.40 5.83 4.56
N ASP A 70 15.59 5.48 5.06
CA ASP A 70 16.50 4.57 4.36
C ASP A 70 16.32 3.10 4.77
N ASP A 71 15.48 2.82 5.75
CA ASP A 71 15.29 1.46 6.26
C ASP A 71 13.79 1.13 6.31
N ALA A 72 13.27 0.70 5.19
CA ALA A 72 11.88 0.29 5.03
C ALA A 72 11.81 -1.20 4.70
N LYS A 73 10.98 -1.93 5.43
CA LYS A 73 10.69 -3.35 5.23
C LYS A 73 9.32 -3.48 4.58
N PRO A 74 9.23 -3.60 3.25
CA PRO A 74 7.94 -3.58 2.57
C PRO A 74 7.14 -4.86 2.75
N LEU A 75 7.82 -5.99 2.88
CA LEU A 75 7.19 -7.29 2.93
C LEU A 75 7.54 -8.00 4.23
N VAL A 76 6.99 -7.48 5.34
CA VAL A 76 7.03 -8.20 6.61
C VAL A 76 5.99 -9.30 6.52
N CYS A 77 6.46 -10.54 6.54
CA CYS A 77 5.62 -11.73 6.39
C CYS A 77 5.67 -12.58 7.66
N LEU A 78 4.73 -13.51 7.79
CA LEU A 78 4.70 -14.46 8.90
C LEU A 78 5.22 -15.80 8.42
N ASP A 79 6.14 -16.40 9.18
CA ASP A 79 6.62 -17.76 8.91
C ASP A 79 5.62 -18.81 9.44
N ALA A 80 5.99 -20.10 9.33
CA ALA A 80 5.14 -21.20 9.76
C ALA A 80 4.83 -21.18 11.26
N ASP A 81 5.69 -20.56 12.06
CA ASP A 81 5.52 -20.45 13.51
C ASP A 81 4.83 -19.13 13.92
N GLY A 82 4.45 -18.30 12.95
CA GLY A 82 3.81 -17.04 13.20
C GLY A 82 4.77 -15.89 13.51
N ASN A 83 6.07 -16.09 13.34
CA ASN A 83 7.09 -15.07 13.57
C ASN A 83 7.22 -14.16 12.34
N LYS A 84 7.45 -12.87 12.60
CA LYS A 84 7.64 -11.88 11.53
C LYS A 84 9.06 -11.96 10.97
N PHE A 85 9.16 -11.82 9.65
CA PHE A 85 10.44 -11.69 8.97
C PHE A 85 10.28 -10.78 7.75
N SER A 86 11.38 -10.14 7.32
CA SER A 86 11.38 -9.37 6.08
C SER A 86 11.66 -10.29 4.91
N ASN A 87 10.67 -10.44 4.02
CA ASN A 87 10.82 -11.27 2.81
C ASN A 87 11.53 -10.45 1.74
N THR A 88 12.83 -10.68 1.59
CA THR A 88 13.67 -9.95 0.63
C THR A 88 13.73 -10.62 -0.75
N GLU A 89 13.17 -11.81 -0.89
CA GLU A 89 13.20 -12.54 -2.16
C GLU A 89 12.06 -12.15 -3.09
N ALA A 90 10.86 -11.97 -2.55
CA ALA A 90 9.65 -11.78 -3.36
C ALA A 90 9.70 -10.52 -4.23
N MET A 91 10.32 -9.43 -3.75
CA MET A 91 10.42 -8.18 -4.50
C MET A 91 11.88 -7.75 -4.71
N ASN A 92 12.81 -8.69 -4.56
CA ASN A 92 14.23 -8.51 -4.84
C ASN A 92 14.87 -7.41 -3.99
N GLY A 93 14.64 -7.46 -2.70
CA GLY A 93 15.22 -6.51 -1.74
C GLY A 93 14.18 -5.86 -0.84
N GLU A 94 14.58 -4.76 -0.23
CA GLU A 94 13.73 -3.97 0.65
C GLU A 94 13.36 -2.65 0.00
N ALA A 95 13.28 -1.53 0.74
CA ALA A 95 12.77 -0.29 0.19
C ALA A 95 13.25 0.93 0.98
N SER A 96 12.89 2.11 0.48
CA SER A 96 13.16 3.39 1.12
C SER A 96 11.99 4.35 0.90
N LEU A 97 11.91 5.41 1.73
CA LEU A 97 10.84 6.41 1.66
C LEU A 97 11.36 7.71 1.03
N TRP A 98 10.54 8.30 0.19
CA TRP A 98 10.81 9.53 -0.55
C TRP A 98 9.55 10.37 -0.61
N LEU A 99 9.69 11.64 -0.92
CA LEU A 99 8.56 12.49 -1.30
C LEU A 99 8.47 12.50 -2.81
N GLU A 100 7.31 12.08 -3.34
CA GLU A 100 7.10 12.01 -4.79
C GLU A 100 5.78 12.67 -5.18
N GLU A 101 5.77 13.27 -6.36
CA GLU A 101 4.54 13.75 -6.96
C GLU A 101 3.76 12.58 -7.56
N PHE A 102 2.49 12.49 -7.21
CA PHE A 102 1.57 11.51 -7.76
C PHE A 102 0.17 12.11 -7.82
N ARG A 103 -0.44 12.09 -9.00
CA ARG A 103 -1.77 12.65 -9.25
C ARG A 103 -1.90 14.10 -8.77
N GLY A 104 -0.87 14.90 -9.03
CA GLY A 104 -0.86 16.34 -8.76
C GLY A 104 -0.55 16.73 -7.32
N GLU A 105 -0.22 15.80 -6.45
CA GLU A 105 0.15 16.07 -5.07
C GLU A 105 1.46 15.38 -4.71
N THR A 106 2.25 16.03 -3.85
CA THR A 106 3.49 15.43 -3.32
C THR A 106 3.18 14.71 -2.02
N THR A 107 3.51 13.44 -1.95
CA THR A 107 3.22 12.60 -0.79
C THR A 107 4.34 11.60 -0.53
N ALA A 108 4.42 11.10 0.70
CA ALA A 108 5.35 10.04 1.07
C ALA A 108 5.10 8.80 0.21
N SER A 109 6.18 8.29 -0.36
CA SER A 109 6.15 7.15 -1.26
C SER A 109 7.28 6.21 -0.91
N MET A 110 6.99 4.91 -0.98
CA MET A 110 8.00 3.88 -0.76
C MET A 110 8.47 3.36 -2.12
N VAL A 111 9.78 3.34 -2.30
CA VAL A 111 10.41 2.87 -3.54
C VAL A 111 11.12 1.55 -3.24
N TYR A 112 10.78 0.51 -3.98
CA TYR A 112 11.44 -0.79 -3.84
C TYR A 112 12.87 -0.73 -4.37
N ASP A 113 13.80 -1.39 -3.67
CA ASP A 113 15.22 -1.38 -4.05
C ASP A 113 15.48 -2.11 -5.36
N GLY A 114 14.80 -3.23 -5.56
CA GLY A 114 15.10 -4.16 -6.65
C GLY A 114 14.00 -4.29 -7.71
N ARG A 115 12.97 -3.48 -7.67
CA ARG A 115 11.86 -3.50 -8.63
C ARG A 115 11.45 -2.08 -8.99
N PRO A 116 11.01 -1.82 -10.22
CA PRO A 116 10.51 -0.51 -10.62
C PRO A 116 9.10 -0.28 -10.11
N VAL A 117 8.94 -0.30 -8.78
CA VAL A 117 7.65 -0.22 -8.09
C VAL A 117 7.71 0.84 -7.00
N HIS A 118 6.68 1.68 -6.95
CA HIS A 118 6.48 2.75 -5.98
C HIS A 118 5.14 2.55 -5.31
N ASP A 119 5.09 2.70 -3.99
CA ASP A 119 3.85 2.73 -3.23
C ASP A 119 3.61 4.15 -2.73
N HIS A 120 2.53 4.79 -3.17
CA HIS A 120 2.17 6.14 -2.72
C HIS A 120 1.16 6.05 -1.59
N PHE A 121 1.32 6.89 -0.56
CA PHE A 121 0.46 6.87 0.64
C PHE A 121 -0.26 8.18 0.84
N LYS A 122 -1.52 8.13 1.27
CA LYS A 122 -2.26 9.29 1.78
C LYS A 122 -2.94 8.92 3.10
N VAL A 123 -3.12 9.93 3.94
CA VAL A 123 -3.57 9.73 5.33
C VAL A 123 -5.09 9.58 5.39
N ILE A 124 -5.56 8.49 5.98
CA ILE A 124 -6.97 8.28 6.33
C ILE A 124 -7.24 8.95 7.68
N ASP A 125 -6.46 8.61 8.68
CA ASP A 125 -6.42 9.24 10.01
C ASP A 125 -5.06 8.95 10.66
N GLU A 126 -4.91 9.26 11.96
CA GLU A 126 -3.63 9.06 12.66
C GLU A 126 -3.20 7.59 12.73
N ARG A 127 -4.08 6.65 12.42
CA ARG A 127 -3.80 5.21 12.52
C ARG A 127 -3.85 4.46 11.19
N ALA A 128 -4.17 5.12 10.09
CA ALA A 128 -4.34 4.42 8.82
C ALA A 128 -3.96 5.26 7.61
N VAL A 129 -3.44 4.60 6.59
CA VAL A 129 -3.17 5.19 5.27
C VAL A 129 -3.76 4.32 4.16
N LEU A 130 -4.15 4.96 3.08
CA LEU A 130 -4.44 4.29 1.81
C LEU A 130 -3.18 4.29 0.98
N GLY A 131 -2.88 3.16 0.33
CA GLY A 131 -1.72 3.00 -0.54
C GLY A 131 -2.13 2.66 -1.96
N ILE A 132 -1.40 3.19 -2.92
CA ILE A 132 -1.56 2.84 -4.34
C ILE A 132 -0.20 2.41 -4.87
N MET A 133 -0.13 1.18 -5.38
CA MET A 133 1.08 0.65 -5.99
C MET A 133 1.16 1.11 -7.45
N ASN A 134 2.28 1.72 -7.80
CA ASN A 134 2.53 2.35 -9.09
C ASN A 134 3.88 1.89 -9.62
N GLY A 135 4.17 2.20 -10.86
CA GLY A 135 5.46 1.91 -11.46
C GLY A 135 5.35 1.03 -12.70
N LYS A 136 6.42 0.96 -13.44
CA LYS A 136 6.48 0.26 -14.72
C LYS A 136 6.10 -1.21 -14.60
N GLY A 137 6.45 -1.86 -13.49
CA GLY A 137 6.16 -3.28 -13.25
C GLY A 137 4.87 -3.53 -12.47
N ALA A 138 4.18 -2.49 -12.01
CA ALA A 138 3.05 -2.62 -11.08
C ALA A 138 1.68 -2.39 -11.73
N ILE A 139 1.62 -1.55 -12.76
CA ILE A 139 0.37 -1.21 -13.43
C ILE A 139 -0.08 -2.38 -14.30
N ASP A 140 -1.33 -2.81 -14.11
CA ASP A 140 -1.93 -3.84 -14.94
C ASP A 140 -2.65 -3.18 -16.13
N HIS A 141 -2.08 -3.27 -17.31
CA HIS A 141 -2.63 -2.66 -18.51
C HIS A 141 -3.69 -3.57 -19.12
N THR A 142 -4.96 -3.18 -18.97
CA THR A 142 -6.11 -3.92 -19.48
C THR A 142 -6.76 -3.20 -20.67
N ALA A 143 -7.65 -3.87 -21.38
CA ALA A 143 -8.41 -3.28 -22.49
C ALA A 143 -9.27 -2.09 -22.01
N ALA A 144 -9.68 -2.07 -20.75
CA ALA A 144 -10.46 -0.97 -20.16
C ALA A 144 -9.58 0.16 -19.63
N GLY A 145 -8.25 0.05 -19.74
CA GLY A 145 -7.29 1.03 -19.26
C GLY A 145 -6.37 0.47 -18.16
N PRO A 146 -5.50 1.30 -17.60
CA PRO A 146 -4.58 0.87 -16.54
C PRO A 146 -5.31 0.60 -15.25
N LYS A 147 -4.92 -0.47 -14.57
CA LYS A 147 -5.38 -0.82 -13.22
C LYS A 147 -4.23 -0.75 -12.25
N TYR A 148 -4.48 -0.13 -11.09
CA TYR A 148 -3.51 -0.04 -9.99
C TYR A 148 -3.85 -1.07 -8.92
N LEU A 149 -2.89 -1.37 -8.05
CA LEU A 149 -3.14 -2.16 -6.85
C LEU A 149 -3.38 -1.22 -5.69
N TYR A 150 -4.53 -1.35 -5.02
CA TYR A 150 -4.92 -0.54 -3.88
C TYR A 150 -4.82 -1.38 -2.62
N PHE A 151 -4.18 -0.81 -1.61
CA PHE A 151 -4.01 -1.46 -0.33
C PHE A 151 -4.12 -0.43 0.80
N TYR A 152 -4.10 -0.90 2.02
CA TYR A 152 -4.12 -0.03 3.19
C TYR A 152 -3.17 -0.53 4.25
N LEU A 153 -2.75 0.38 5.11
CA LEU A 153 -1.94 0.06 6.29
C LEU A 153 -2.62 0.66 7.51
N GLU A 154 -2.63 -0.12 8.58
CA GLU A 154 -3.11 0.32 9.88
C GLU A 154 -1.99 0.17 10.92
N ARG A 155 -1.82 1.18 11.79
CA ARG A 155 -0.77 1.12 12.81
C ARG A 155 -0.99 -0.04 13.78
N VAL A 156 0.10 -0.70 14.08
CA VAL A 156 0.14 -1.74 15.10
C VAL A 156 0.06 -1.12 16.50
#